data_3d8d36afe2d4f0d6ecbbd16f52256684
#
_entry.id   3d8d36afe2d4f0d6ecbbd16f52256684
#
_cell.length_a   1.000
_cell.length_b   1.000
_cell.length_c   1.000
_cell.angle_alpha   90.00
_cell.angle_beta   90.00
_cell.angle_gamma   90.00
#
_symmetry.space_group_name_H-M   'P 1'
#
loop_
_entity.id
_entity.type
_entity.pdbx_description
1 polymer ?
#
loop_
_entity_poly.entity_id
_entity_poly.type
_entity_poly.pdbx_seq_one_letter_code
_entity_poly.pdbx_strand_id
1 'polypeptide(L)'
;MLAGGIKNKIMKYYKGINDAEYGFQAQVDFGDEKLLKKDIYKEVEFSFIDSINYVKTKVKTDVLDIGSLSFHGLLVSEKFYSICERFDSHQVQFVDIIGDENLKGYKFMFFNGDLTTKIDYRKTNFILCENMLDEFEVLNENLEPSRKNMINIDKEICSVDIFKQLIPKNGFSFIEGFDINKYNIFRIGHFDEHFYFSEKVVKALKAENITGITFVESVNFSPFTHC
;
A
#
# COMPACT_ATOMS: atom_id res chain seq x y z
N MET A 1 -41.90 -14.96 -9.53
CA MET A 1 -41.07 -14.19 -8.58
C MET A 1 -39.71 -14.05 -9.22
N LEU A 2 -39.42 -12.87 -9.74
CA LEU A 2 -38.10 -12.55 -10.35
C LEU A 2 -37.14 -12.27 -9.20
N ALA A 3 -36.17 -13.17 -9.01
CA ALA A 3 -35.01 -12.89 -8.13
C ALA A 3 -34.22 -11.77 -8.78
N GLY A 4 -34.40 -10.56 -8.27
CA GLY A 4 -33.58 -9.42 -8.62
C GLY A 4 -32.15 -9.67 -8.14
N GLY A 5 -31.28 -10.05 -9.07
CA GLY A 5 -29.87 -10.18 -8.80
C GLY A 5 -29.33 -8.83 -8.31
N ILE A 6 -28.91 -8.77 -7.05
CA ILE A 6 -28.16 -7.66 -6.51
C ILE A 6 -26.86 -7.60 -7.33
N LYS A 7 -26.80 -6.68 -8.30
CA LYS A 7 -25.54 -6.34 -8.95
C LYS A 7 -24.64 -5.79 -7.85
N ASN A 8 -23.74 -6.62 -7.34
CA ASN A 8 -22.71 -6.15 -6.42
C ASN A 8 -21.97 -5.02 -7.15
N LYS A 9 -22.16 -3.82 -6.65
CA LYS A 9 -21.47 -2.64 -7.17
C LYS A 9 -19.99 -2.81 -6.87
N ILE A 10 -19.22 -2.98 -7.92
CA ILE A 10 -17.78 -3.12 -7.85
C ILE A 10 -17.21 -1.91 -7.12
N MET A 11 -16.49 -2.12 -6.03
CA MET A 11 -15.84 -1.05 -5.31
C MET A 11 -14.59 -0.62 -6.09
N LYS A 12 -14.47 0.67 -6.36
CA LYS A 12 -13.26 1.23 -6.96
C LYS A 12 -12.24 1.52 -5.89
N TYR A 13 -10.99 1.21 -6.20
CA TYR A 13 -9.84 1.49 -5.36
C TYR A 13 -8.85 2.39 -6.06
N TYR A 14 -8.11 3.13 -5.27
CA TYR A 14 -7.10 4.07 -5.72
C TYR A 14 -5.79 3.78 -5.00
N LYS A 15 -4.68 3.79 -5.73
CA LYS A 15 -3.35 3.80 -5.16
C LYS A 15 -3.06 5.18 -4.60
N GLY A 16 -2.61 5.25 -3.34
CA GLY A 16 -2.03 6.45 -2.78
C GLY A 16 -0.55 6.51 -3.12
N ILE A 17 -0.13 7.57 -3.77
CA ILE A 17 1.25 7.82 -4.16
C ILE A 17 1.69 9.12 -3.50
N ASN A 18 2.83 9.11 -2.82
CA ASN A 18 3.41 10.33 -2.26
C ASN A 18 3.64 11.35 -3.38
N ASP A 19 3.31 12.60 -3.09
CA ASP A 19 3.45 13.67 -4.07
C ASP A 19 4.91 14.10 -4.17
N ALA A 20 5.58 13.70 -5.26
CA ALA A 20 6.98 13.97 -5.49
C ALA A 20 7.30 15.48 -5.60
N GLU A 21 6.31 16.33 -5.85
CA GLU A 21 6.49 17.80 -5.93
C GLU A 21 7.03 18.38 -4.62
N TYR A 22 6.67 17.78 -3.48
CA TYR A 22 7.09 18.26 -2.17
C TYR A 22 8.45 17.73 -1.71
N GLY A 23 8.99 16.72 -2.37
CA GLY A 23 10.26 16.10 -2.03
C GLY A 23 10.28 15.48 -0.62
N PHE A 24 11.48 15.19 -0.16
CA PHE A 24 11.73 14.55 1.12
C PHE A 24 11.39 15.50 2.28
N GLN A 25 10.46 15.12 3.15
CA GLN A 25 9.97 15.99 4.24
C GLN A 25 10.31 15.50 5.65
N ALA A 26 10.48 14.20 5.81
CA ALA A 26 10.84 13.61 7.09
C ALA A 26 11.82 12.46 6.92
N GLN A 27 12.73 12.32 7.85
CA GLN A 27 13.66 11.21 7.92
C GLN A 27 13.37 10.41 9.17
N VAL A 28 13.22 9.11 9.01
CA VAL A 28 13.15 8.21 10.13
C VAL A 28 14.55 7.70 10.41
N ASP A 29 15.02 7.99 11.61
CA ASP A 29 16.19 7.35 12.16
C ASP A 29 15.69 6.19 13.03
N PHE A 30 15.76 4.98 12.50
CA PHE A 30 15.55 3.80 13.31
C PHE A 30 16.81 3.54 14.09
N GLY A 31 16.87 4.01 15.31
CA GLY A 31 17.89 3.61 16.26
C GLY A 31 17.91 2.09 16.51
N ASP A 32 16.87 1.38 16.06
CA ASP A 32 16.79 -0.07 16.08
C ASP A 32 16.77 -0.62 14.64
N GLU A 33 17.96 -0.99 14.13
CA GLU A 33 18.07 -1.73 12.86
C GLU A 33 17.19 -2.98 12.78
N LYS A 34 16.65 -3.45 13.90
CA LYS A 34 15.74 -4.60 13.93
C LYS A 34 14.41 -4.29 13.23
N LEU A 35 13.98 -3.03 13.17
CA LEU A 35 12.77 -2.66 12.43
C LEU A 35 12.95 -2.74 10.91
N LEU A 36 14.15 -2.41 10.41
CA LEU A 36 14.49 -2.54 8.99
C LEU A 36 14.75 -4.01 8.59
N LYS A 37 15.21 -4.84 9.55
CA LYS A 37 15.52 -6.26 9.31
C LYS A 37 14.34 -7.19 9.61
N LYS A 38 13.30 -6.73 10.29
CA LYS A 38 12.09 -7.53 10.49
C LYS A 38 11.43 -7.75 9.14
N ASP A 39 11.04 -9.00 8.93
CA ASP A 39 10.15 -9.37 7.85
C ASP A 39 8.88 -8.52 8.00
N ILE A 40 8.80 -7.47 7.19
CA ILE A 40 7.73 -6.45 7.19
C ILE A 40 6.34 -7.04 6.99
N TYR A 41 6.29 -8.29 6.63
CA TYR A 41 5.08 -9.07 6.37
C TYR A 41 4.66 -9.92 7.56
N LYS A 42 5.33 -9.81 8.72
CA LYS A 42 4.84 -10.36 9.97
C LYS A 42 4.04 -9.31 10.72
N GLU A 43 2.95 -9.75 11.34
CA GLU A 43 2.20 -8.89 12.25
C GLU A 43 3.13 -8.34 13.33
N VAL A 44 3.28 -7.02 13.34
CA VAL A 44 4.08 -6.31 14.32
C VAL A 44 3.19 -5.24 14.93
N GLU A 45 3.04 -5.26 16.24
CA GLU A 45 2.40 -4.17 16.97
C GLU A 45 3.44 -3.16 17.40
N PHE A 46 3.15 -1.89 17.15
CA PHE A 46 3.92 -0.76 17.67
C PHE A 46 3.05 0.02 18.65
N SER A 47 3.66 0.46 19.75
CA SER A 47 3.01 1.38 20.69
C SER A 47 3.37 2.84 20.40
N PHE A 48 4.58 3.07 19.93
CA PHE A 48 5.09 4.39 19.52
C PHE A 48 6.29 4.22 18.61
N ILE A 49 6.61 5.28 17.85
CA ILE A 49 7.86 5.41 17.12
C ILE A 49 8.57 6.63 17.67
N ASP A 50 9.76 6.44 18.23
CA ASP A 50 10.70 7.51 18.53
C ASP A 50 11.68 7.65 17.35
N SER A 51 12.26 8.84 17.19
CA SER A 51 13.30 9.11 16.18
C SER A 51 12.81 9.38 14.75
N ILE A 52 11.65 10.01 14.59
CA ILE A 52 11.31 10.67 13.33
C ILE A 52 11.73 12.12 13.40
N ASN A 53 12.66 12.51 12.53
CA ASN A 53 13.13 13.88 12.41
C ASN A 53 12.49 14.56 11.21
N TYR A 54 11.91 15.75 11.43
CA TYR A 54 11.40 16.56 10.34
C TYR A 54 12.54 17.22 9.56
N VAL A 55 12.60 16.95 8.27
CA VAL A 55 13.49 17.66 7.37
C VAL A 55 12.85 19.00 7.03
N LYS A 56 13.50 20.10 7.42
CA LYS A 56 12.96 21.44 7.20
C LYS A 56 12.71 21.70 5.71
N THR A 57 11.45 21.70 5.33
CA THR A 57 11.00 22.03 3.97
C THR A 57 10.22 23.35 3.97
N LYS A 58 9.97 23.91 2.79
CA LYS A 58 9.15 25.12 2.63
C LYS A 58 7.65 24.85 2.84
N VAL A 59 7.23 23.60 2.68
CA VAL A 59 5.83 23.19 2.72
C VAL A 59 5.67 22.00 3.64
N LYS A 60 4.66 22.04 4.50
CA LYS A 60 4.25 20.95 5.36
C LYS A 60 2.91 20.43 4.85
N THR A 61 2.87 19.18 4.45
CA THR A 61 1.70 18.51 3.88
C THR A 61 1.02 17.57 4.87
N ASP A 62 -0.22 17.15 4.62
CA ASP A 62 -0.93 16.20 5.48
C ASP A 62 -0.35 14.78 5.42
N VAL A 63 0.28 14.43 4.29
CA VAL A 63 1.08 13.21 4.16
C VAL A 63 2.51 13.63 3.85
N LEU A 64 3.46 13.16 4.66
CA LEU A 64 4.87 13.48 4.50
C LEU A 64 5.61 12.32 3.84
N ASP A 65 6.47 12.64 2.89
CA ASP A 65 7.40 11.68 2.34
C ASP A 65 8.50 11.35 3.37
N ILE A 66 8.64 10.08 3.69
CA ILE A 66 9.59 9.54 4.66
C ILE A 66 10.64 8.64 4.00
N GLY A 67 10.77 8.70 2.69
CA GLY A 67 11.77 7.96 1.94
C GLY A 67 11.65 6.45 2.07
N SER A 68 12.75 5.79 2.43
CA SER A 68 12.83 4.31 2.49
C SER A 68 11.81 3.63 3.39
N LEU A 69 11.10 4.39 4.22
CA LEU A 69 10.01 3.86 5.05
C LEU A 69 8.62 3.97 4.45
N SER A 70 8.47 4.65 3.34
CA SER A 70 7.20 4.68 2.63
C SER A 70 6.67 3.29 2.29
N PHE A 71 7.57 2.28 2.23
CA PHE A 71 7.21 0.87 2.06
C PHE A 71 6.40 0.28 3.23
N HIS A 72 6.51 0.84 4.43
CA HIS A 72 5.87 0.28 5.63
C HIS A 72 4.63 1.04 6.06
N GLY A 73 4.52 2.30 5.68
CA GLY A 73 3.44 3.15 6.10
C GLY A 73 3.56 4.58 5.57
N LEU A 74 2.68 5.42 6.09
CA LEU A 74 2.63 6.84 5.77
C LEU A 74 2.75 7.65 7.05
N LEU A 75 3.49 8.74 7.00
CA LEU A 75 3.47 9.72 8.07
C LEU A 75 2.36 10.74 7.79
N VAL A 76 1.32 10.74 8.61
CA VAL A 76 0.07 11.45 8.32
C VAL A 76 -0.33 12.44 9.40
N SER A 77 -0.93 13.56 9.01
CA SER A 77 -1.47 14.56 9.94
C SER A 77 -2.65 14.01 10.74
N GLU A 78 -2.95 14.64 11.87
CA GLU A 78 -4.15 14.36 12.66
C GLU A 78 -5.44 14.48 11.82
N LYS A 79 -5.46 15.44 10.89
CA LYS A 79 -6.57 15.63 9.94
C LYS A 79 -6.78 14.41 9.06
N PHE A 80 -5.71 13.89 8.43
CA PHE A 80 -5.76 12.67 7.62
C PHE A 80 -6.20 11.46 8.46
N TYR A 81 -5.57 11.28 9.62
CA TYR A 81 -5.89 10.21 10.55
C TYR A 81 -7.37 10.22 10.94
N SER A 82 -7.90 11.36 11.40
CA SER A 82 -9.30 11.51 11.83
C SER A 82 -10.33 11.21 10.74
N ILE A 83 -9.93 11.30 9.47
CA ILE A 83 -10.76 10.88 8.35
C ILE A 83 -10.69 9.36 8.20
N CYS A 84 -9.50 8.80 8.18
CA CYS A 84 -9.27 7.38 7.89
C CYS A 84 -9.80 6.45 8.97
N GLU A 85 -9.73 6.84 10.26
CA GLU A 85 -10.23 6.03 11.39
C GLU A 85 -11.74 5.72 11.33
N ARG A 86 -12.49 6.48 10.52
CA ARG A 86 -13.93 6.28 10.30
C ARG A 86 -14.25 5.15 9.33
N PHE A 87 -13.25 4.56 8.71
CA PHE A 87 -13.40 3.55 7.68
C PHE A 87 -12.75 2.24 8.09
N ASP A 88 -13.42 1.12 7.75
CA ASP A 88 -12.84 -0.20 7.97
C ASP A 88 -11.54 -0.36 7.18
N SER A 89 -10.51 -0.80 7.84
CA SER A 89 -9.20 -1.05 7.24
C SER A 89 -8.73 -2.48 7.53
N HIS A 90 -7.88 -3.01 6.63
CA HIS A 90 -7.24 -4.29 6.86
C HIS A 90 -5.88 -4.07 7.51
N GLN A 91 -5.79 -4.40 8.80
CA GLN A 91 -4.54 -4.40 9.57
C GLN A 91 -3.74 -3.08 9.47
N VAL A 92 -4.45 -1.96 9.57
CA VAL A 92 -3.85 -0.64 9.70
C VAL A 92 -3.77 -0.27 11.17
N GLN A 93 -2.61 0.21 11.59
CA GLN A 93 -2.35 0.72 12.92
C GLN A 93 -1.87 2.18 12.81
N PHE A 94 -2.39 3.04 13.65
CA PHE A 94 -1.89 4.41 13.78
C PHE A 94 -1.04 4.52 15.03
N VAL A 95 0.21 4.87 14.86
CA VAL A 95 1.23 4.87 15.92
C VAL A 95 1.62 6.30 16.24
N ASP A 96 1.69 6.61 17.52
CA ASP A 96 2.12 7.92 17.98
C ASP A 96 3.62 8.15 17.68
N ILE A 97 3.94 9.41 17.38
CA ILE A 97 5.30 9.83 17.11
C ILE A 97 5.78 10.64 18.29
N ILE A 98 6.96 10.29 18.78
CA ILE A 98 7.67 11.04 19.83
C ILE A 98 8.90 11.67 19.18
N GLY A 99 9.16 12.93 19.43
CA GLY A 99 10.37 13.59 18.94
C GLY A 99 10.15 15.00 18.48
N ASP A 100 10.39 15.29 17.20
CA ASP A 100 10.40 16.66 16.67
C ASP A 100 9.05 17.37 16.86
N GLU A 101 9.09 18.55 17.48
CA GLU A 101 7.91 19.41 17.70
C GLU A 101 7.17 19.76 16.40
N ASN A 102 7.87 19.78 15.26
CA ASN A 102 7.27 20.03 13.97
C ASN A 102 6.35 18.89 13.51
N LEU A 103 6.48 17.71 14.11
CA LEU A 103 5.64 16.55 13.85
C LEU A 103 4.51 16.38 14.88
N LYS A 104 4.33 17.35 15.77
CA LYS A 104 3.21 17.33 16.71
C LYS A 104 1.88 17.20 15.96
N GLY A 105 1.06 16.22 16.35
CA GLY A 105 -0.21 15.90 15.70
C GLY A 105 -0.08 15.02 14.45
N TYR A 106 1.13 14.53 14.14
CA TYR A 106 1.29 13.48 13.13
C TYR A 106 1.30 12.11 13.78
N LYS A 107 0.84 11.12 13.01
CA LYS A 107 0.89 9.70 13.35
C LYS A 107 1.53 8.93 12.22
N PHE A 108 2.18 7.82 12.57
CA PHE A 108 2.61 6.86 11.57
C PHE A 108 1.48 5.87 11.31
N MET A 109 0.94 5.89 10.09
CA MET A 109 -0.05 4.95 9.61
C MET A 109 0.68 3.71 9.10
N PHE A 110 0.71 2.67 9.90
CA PHE A 110 1.44 1.44 9.63
C PHE A 110 0.53 0.33 9.14
N PHE A 111 0.98 -0.38 8.10
CA PHE A 111 0.27 -1.52 7.55
C PHE A 111 1.00 -2.81 7.94
N ASN A 112 0.50 -3.51 8.94
CA ASN A 112 1.07 -4.75 9.43
C ASN A 112 0.44 -6.02 8.85
N GLY A 113 -0.39 -5.86 7.81
CA GLY A 113 -1.08 -6.95 7.17
C GLY A 113 -0.36 -7.51 5.96
N ASP A 114 -0.36 -8.85 5.86
CA ASP A 114 0.10 -9.58 4.67
C ASP A 114 -1.08 -10.24 3.98
N LEU A 115 -1.60 -9.59 2.93
CA LEU A 115 -2.66 -10.14 2.09
C LEU A 115 -2.17 -11.16 1.07
N THR A 116 -0.86 -11.39 0.96
CA THR A 116 -0.32 -12.41 0.05
C THR A 116 -0.80 -13.82 0.40
N THR A 117 -1.14 -14.08 1.66
CA THR A 117 -1.75 -15.34 2.11
C THR A 117 -3.19 -15.51 1.66
N LYS A 118 -3.84 -14.44 1.21
CA LYS A 118 -5.24 -14.42 0.74
C LYS A 118 -5.35 -14.43 -0.78
N ILE A 119 -4.24 -14.37 -1.50
CA ILE A 119 -4.22 -14.45 -2.97
C ILE A 119 -4.49 -15.89 -3.42
N ASP A 120 -5.38 -16.04 -4.40
CA ASP A 120 -5.54 -17.28 -5.15
C ASP A 120 -4.52 -17.29 -6.30
N TYR A 121 -3.38 -17.92 -6.05
CA TYR A 121 -2.25 -17.98 -7.00
C TYR A 121 -2.57 -18.76 -8.28
N ARG A 122 -3.60 -19.60 -8.28
CA ARG A 122 -4.03 -20.32 -9.50
C ARG A 122 -4.86 -19.44 -10.43
N LYS A 123 -5.53 -18.43 -9.85
CA LYS A 123 -6.37 -17.49 -10.61
C LYS A 123 -5.66 -16.16 -10.87
N THR A 124 -4.69 -15.79 -10.04
CA THR A 124 -3.88 -14.61 -10.25
C THR A 124 -2.74 -14.95 -11.22
N ASN A 125 -2.84 -14.45 -12.44
CA ASN A 125 -1.82 -14.69 -13.45
C ASN A 125 -0.68 -13.68 -13.26
N PHE A 126 0.38 -14.10 -12.57
CA PHE A 126 1.58 -13.28 -12.39
C PHE A 126 2.46 -13.34 -13.63
N ILE A 127 3.05 -12.22 -13.97
CA ILE A 127 4.08 -12.10 -14.99
C ILE A 127 5.32 -11.43 -14.39
N LEU A 128 6.49 -11.88 -14.79
CA LEU A 128 7.74 -11.19 -14.57
C LEU A 128 7.98 -10.26 -15.76
N CYS A 129 8.16 -8.99 -15.47
CA CYS A 129 8.39 -7.96 -16.48
C CYS A 129 9.59 -7.08 -16.12
N GLU A 130 10.13 -6.43 -17.12
CA GLU A 130 11.12 -5.37 -17.01
C GLU A 130 10.49 -4.05 -17.46
N ASN A 131 10.74 -3.00 -16.69
CA ASN A 131 10.23 -1.67 -16.98
C ASN A 131 11.40 -0.68 -16.98
N MET A 132 11.90 -0.36 -18.14
CA MET A 132 13.02 0.57 -18.34
C MET A 132 12.59 1.74 -19.23
N LEU A 133 12.66 2.97 -18.71
CA LEU A 133 12.56 4.21 -19.49
C LEU A 133 11.40 4.21 -20.52
N ASP A 134 10.19 3.90 -20.06
CA ASP A 134 8.97 3.80 -20.88
C ASP A 134 8.87 2.54 -21.77
N GLU A 135 9.84 1.64 -21.71
CA GLU A 135 9.75 0.33 -22.35
C GLU A 135 9.32 -0.73 -21.34
N PHE A 136 8.22 -1.41 -21.66
CA PHE A 136 7.68 -2.52 -20.86
C PHE A 136 7.87 -3.83 -21.61
N GLU A 137 8.65 -4.74 -21.06
CA GLU A 137 8.90 -6.06 -21.63
C GLU A 137 8.43 -7.16 -20.67
N VAL A 138 7.69 -8.13 -21.20
CA VAL A 138 7.32 -9.34 -20.45
C VAL A 138 8.41 -10.38 -20.60
N LEU A 139 9.12 -10.67 -19.53
CA LEU A 139 10.21 -11.64 -19.50
C LEU A 139 9.72 -13.08 -19.33
N ASN A 140 8.69 -13.30 -18.53
CA ASN A 140 8.11 -14.62 -18.28
C ASN A 140 6.63 -14.53 -17.88
N GLU A 141 5.77 -15.26 -18.60
CA GLU A 141 4.33 -15.40 -18.29
C GLU A 141 3.98 -16.78 -17.71
N ASN A 142 4.90 -17.76 -17.76
CA ASN A 142 4.64 -19.14 -17.37
C ASN A 142 5.25 -19.44 -15.99
N LEU A 143 4.85 -18.68 -15.00
CA LEU A 143 5.34 -18.85 -13.63
C LEU A 143 4.53 -19.92 -12.90
N GLU A 144 5.21 -20.77 -12.10
CA GLU A 144 4.52 -21.73 -11.25
C GLU A 144 3.63 -21.00 -10.24
N PRO A 145 2.30 -21.25 -10.19
CA PRO A 145 1.36 -20.44 -9.42
C PRO A 145 1.34 -20.84 -7.95
N SER A 146 2.38 -20.47 -7.20
CA SER A 146 2.44 -20.70 -5.76
C SER A 146 3.00 -19.47 -5.04
N ARG A 147 2.52 -19.23 -3.80
CA ARG A 147 3.03 -18.14 -2.95
C ARG A 147 4.54 -18.23 -2.77
N LYS A 148 5.04 -19.44 -2.52
CA LYS A 148 6.47 -19.67 -2.31
C LYS A 148 7.29 -19.26 -3.53
N ASN A 149 6.87 -19.67 -4.72
CA ASN A 149 7.58 -19.35 -5.95
C ASN A 149 7.55 -17.84 -6.22
N MET A 150 6.40 -17.18 -6.08
CA MET A 150 6.29 -15.74 -6.28
C MET A 150 7.20 -14.96 -5.32
N ILE A 151 7.23 -15.33 -4.03
CA ILE A 151 8.11 -14.69 -3.05
C ILE A 151 9.59 -14.94 -3.38
N ASN A 152 9.94 -16.12 -3.88
CA ASN A 152 11.32 -16.40 -4.27
C ASN A 152 11.73 -15.53 -5.48
N ILE A 153 10.88 -15.41 -6.49
CA ILE A 153 11.13 -14.54 -7.66
C ILE A 153 11.30 -13.08 -7.20
N ASP A 154 10.41 -12.61 -6.35
CA ASP A 154 10.49 -11.25 -5.80
C ASP A 154 11.83 -11.02 -5.09
N LYS A 155 12.24 -11.95 -4.21
CA LYS A 155 13.49 -11.83 -3.45
C LYS A 155 14.76 -12.01 -4.30
N GLU A 156 14.76 -12.94 -5.23
CA GLU A 156 15.97 -13.32 -5.97
C GLU A 156 16.19 -12.47 -7.22
N ILE A 157 15.11 -11.92 -7.78
CA ILE A 157 15.16 -11.16 -9.04
C ILE A 157 14.79 -9.71 -8.80
N CYS A 158 13.57 -9.44 -8.32
CA CYS A 158 13.05 -8.08 -8.27
C CYS A 158 13.74 -7.22 -7.20
N SER A 159 14.12 -7.79 -6.05
CA SER A 159 14.85 -7.04 -5.02
C SER A 159 16.32 -6.76 -5.37
N VAL A 160 16.86 -7.47 -6.36
CA VAL A 160 18.25 -7.30 -6.85
C VAL A 160 18.29 -6.36 -8.04
N ASP A 161 17.28 -6.41 -8.90
CA ASP A 161 17.17 -5.59 -10.11
C ASP A 161 15.87 -4.76 -10.04
N ILE A 162 16.03 -3.47 -9.78
CA ILE A 162 14.92 -2.52 -9.58
C ILE A 162 14.06 -2.32 -10.83
N PHE A 163 14.54 -2.70 -11.99
CA PHE A 163 13.78 -2.63 -13.25
C PHE A 163 12.87 -3.85 -13.43
N LYS A 164 13.11 -4.93 -12.69
CA LYS A 164 12.31 -6.14 -12.76
C LYS A 164 11.19 -6.13 -11.71
N GLN A 165 10.02 -6.48 -12.16
CA GLN A 165 8.81 -6.46 -11.33
C GLN A 165 7.99 -7.72 -11.54
N LEU A 166 7.41 -8.21 -10.46
CA LEU A 166 6.43 -9.29 -10.48
C LEU A 166 5.04 -8.68 -10.30
N ILE A 167 4.24 -8.69 -11.37
CA ILE A 167 2.92 -8.05 -11.36
C ILE A 167 1.79 -9.01 -11.74
N PRO A 168 0.58 -8.82 -11.21
CA PRO A 168 -0.59 -9.56 -11.66
C PRO A 168 -1.09 -8.99 -12.99
N LYS A 169 -1.09 -9.78 -14.07
CA LYS A 169 -1.48 -9.36 -15.43
C LYS A 169 -2.92 -8.81 -15.49
N ASN A 170 -3.84 -9.42 -14.75
CA ASN A 170 -5.28 -9.09 -14.76
C ASN A 170 -5.79 -8.67 -13.37
N GLY A 171 -4.89 -8.23 -12.47
CA GLY A 171 -5.21 -7.94 -11.09
C GLY A 171 -5.21 -9.16 -10.18
N PHE A 172 -5.41 -8.90 -8.89
CA PHE A 172 -5.39 -9.93 -7.85
C PHE A 172 -6.73 -10.67 -7.75
N SER A 173 -6.68 -11.99 -7.73
CA SER A 173 -7.78 -12.86 -7.34
C SER A 173 -7.55 -13.35 -5.91
N PHE A 174 -8.59 -13.39 -5.10
CA PHE A 174 -8.48 -13.85 -3.72
C PHE A 174 -9.13 -15.21 -3.52
N ILE A 175 -8.68 -15.93 -2.48
CA ILE A 175 -9.24 -17.23 -2.10
C ILE A 175 -10.72 -17.12 -1.73
N GLU A 176 -11.44 -18.21 -1.87
CA GLU A 176 -12.84 -18.29 -1.49
C GLU A 176 -13.05 -17.92 -0.02
N GLY A 177 -14.10 -17.15 0.25
CA GLY A 177 -14.42 -16.67 1.59
C GLY A 177 -13.69 -15.40 2.03
N PHE A 178 -12.67 -14.94 1.30
CA PHE A 178 -12.04 -13.65 1.55
C PHE A 178 -12.65 -12.58 0.63
N ASP A 179 -13.23 -11.55 1.25
CA ASP A 179 -13.85 -10.43 0.53
C ASP A 179 -13.09 -9.12 0.82
N ILE A 180 -12.26 -8.71 -0.13
CA ILE A 180 -11.50 -7.45 -0.06
C ILE A 180 -12.41 -6.22 -0.01
N ASN A 181 -13.64 -6.31 -0.53
CA ASN A 181 -14.58 -5.19 -0.56
C ASN A 181 -15.10 -4.79 0.84
N LYS A 182 -14.83 -5.58 1.86
CA LYS A 182 -15.10 -5.19 3.25
C LYS A 182 -14.16 -4.10 3.75
N TYR A 183 -12.99 -3.93 3.12
CA TYR A 183 -11.97 -3.01 3.57
C TYR A 183 -11.94 -1.76 2.68
N ASN A 184 -11.85 -0.62 3.32
CA ASN A 184 -11.73 0.67 2.65
C ASN A 184 -10.28 1.12 2.50
N ILE A 185 -9.38 0.59 3.35
CA ILE A 185 -7.95 0.91 3.37
C ILE A 185 -7.19 -0.40 3.60
N PHE A 186 -6.22 -0.70 2.74
CA PHE A 186 -5.40 -1.90 2.84
C PHE A 186 -4.12 -1.81 2.01
N ARG A 187 -3.26 -2.81 2.16
CA ARG A 187 -2.06 -3.05 1.36
C ARG A 187 -1.99 -4.54 1.01
N ILE A 188 -1.42 -4.88 -0.14
CA ILE A 188 -1.23 -6.30 -0.53
C ILE A 188 0.00 -6.91 0.14
N GLY A 189 1.08 -6.15 0.24
CA GLY A 189 2.39 -6.66 0.64
C GLY A 189 3.17 -7.26 -0.53
N HIS A 190 4.39 -7.68 -0.34
CA HIS A 190 5.42 -8.22 -1.26
C HIS A 190 5.33 -7.82 -2.75
N PHE A 191 4.22 -8.05 -3.41
CA PHE A 191 4.07 -7.87 -4.86
C PHE A 191 3.51 -6.51 -5.24
N ASP A 192 3.12 -5.71 -4.27
CA ASP A 192 2.60 -4.36 -4.50
C ASP A 192 2.72 -3.54 -3.21
N GLU A 193 3.63 -2.60 -3.20
CA GLU A 193 3.94 -1.75 -2.06
C GLU A 193 2.96 -0.60 -1.87
N HIS A 194 2.02 -0.42 -2.81
CA HIS A 194 1.09 0.68 -2.74
C HIS A 194 0.04 0.49 -1.63
N PHE A 195 -0.41 1.61 -1.13
CA PHE A 195 -1.54 1.70 -0.21
C PHE A 195 -2.80 1.93 -1.00
N TYR A 196 -3.83 1.16 -0.71
CA TYR A 196 -5.09 1.19 -1.43
C TYR A 196 -6.18 1.82 -0.60
N PHE A 197 -6.90 2.74 -1.20
CA PHE A 197 -8.01 3.47 -0.61
C PHE A 197 -9.26 3.30 -1.46
N SER A 198 -10.40 2.99 -0.85
CA SER A 198 -11.67 2.94 -1.56
C SER A 198 -12.10 4.34 -2.03
N GLU A 199 -12.96 4.38 -3.04
CA GLU A 199 -13.52 5.63 -3.55
C GLU A 199 -14.16 6.50 -2.43
N LYS A 200 -14.75 5.88 -1.41
CA LYS A 200 -15.34 6.59 -0.27
C LYS A 200 -14.29 7.35 0.52
N VAL A 201 -13.18 6.69 0.84
CA VAL A 201 -12.07 7.31 1.57
C VAL A 201 -11.46 8.44 0.75
N VAL A 202 -11.18 8.19 -0.54
CA VAL A 202 -10.58 9.19 -1.43
C VAL A 202 -11.48 10.44 -1.54
N LYS A 203 -12.80 10.25 -1.66
CA LYS A 203 -13.75 11.37 -1.67
C LYS A 203 -13.72 12.16 -0.36
N ALA A 204 -13.65 11.49 0.79
CA ALA A 204 -13.56 12.14 2.09
C ALA A 204 -12.25 12.93 2.25
N LEU A 205 -11.11 12.34 1.86
CA LEU A 205 -9.81 13.00 1.91
C LEU A 205 -9.75 14.22 0.98
N LYS A 206 -10.27 14.10 -0.25
CA LYS A 206 -10.33 15.21 -1.22
C LYS A 206 -11.25 16.33 -0.75
N ALA A 207 -12.39 16.01 -0.14
CA ALA A 207 -13.33 17.02 0.39
C ALA A 207 -12.68 17.90 1.47
N GLU A 208 -11.74 17.37 2.21
CA GLU A 208 -10.98 18.08 3.23
C GLU A 208 -9.67 18.68 2.69
N ASN A 209 -9.44 18.65 1.38
CA ASN A 209 -8.22 19.19 0.75
C ASN A 209 -6.94 18.63 1.37
N ILE A 210 -6.87 17.32 1.56
CA ILE A 210 -5.65 16.63 2.03
C ILE A 210 -4.55 16.79 0.99
N THR A 211 -3.34 17.09 1.46
CA THR A 211 -2.15 17.39 0.66
C THR A 211 -1.02 16.36 0.88
N GLY A 212 -0.08 16.27 -0.06
CA GLY A 212 1.08 15.38 0.02
C GLY A 212 0.83 13.94 -0.46
N ILE A 213 -0.36 13.67 -0.98
CA ILE A 213 -0.71 12.37 -1.56
C ILE A 213 -1.58 12.55 -2.80
N THR A 214 -1.23 11.85 -3.86
CA THR A 214 -2.01 11.75 -5.09
C THR A 214 -2.71 10.39 -5.17
N PHE A 215 -3.96 10.37 -5.63
CA PHE A 215 -4.75 9.16 -5.76
C PHE A 215 -4.95 8.79 -7.23
N VAL A 216 -4.39 7.65 -7.63
CA VAL A 216 -4.50 7.10 -8.98
C VAL A 216 -5.43 5.89 -8.96
N GLU A 217 -6.45 5.86 -9.84
CA GLU A 217 -7.37 4.72 -9.93
C GLU A 217 -6.59 3.44 -10.25
N SER A 218 -6.80 2.40 -9.43
CA SER A 218 -6.10 1.14 -9.60
C SER A 218 -6.92 0.17 -10.45
N VAL A 219 -6.33 -0.29 -11.53
CA VAL A 219 -6.87 -1.37 -12.37
C VAL A 219 -6.63 -2.76 -11.76
N ASN A 220 -5.72 -2.89 -10.80
CA ASN A 220 -5.33 -4.16 -10.18
C ASN A 220 -6.41 -4.79 -9.30
N PHE A 221 -7.46 -4.05 -9.00
CA PHE A 221 -8.63 -4.50 -8.23
C PHE A 221 -9.92 -4.37 -9.04
N SER A 222 -9.84 -4.42 -10.36
CA SER A 222 -11.04 -4.64 -11.12
C SER A 222 -11.56 -6.02 -10.74
N PRO A 223 -12.67 -6.13 -9.97
CA PRO A 223 -13.22 -7.41 -9.66
C PRO A 223 -13.74 -7.98 -10.97
N PHE A 224 -13.11 -9.06 -11.41
CA PHE A 224 -13.67 -9.93 -12.42
C PHE A 224 -14.11 -9.25 -13.71
N THR A 225 -13.21 -8.94 -14.59
CA THR A 225 -13.50 -9.13 -16.00
C THR A 225 -13.60 -10.64 -16.21
N HIS A 226 -14.77 -11.19 -15.94
CA HIS A 226 -15.15 -12.45 -16.55
C HIS A 226 -15.24 -12.16 -18.05
N CYS A 227 -14.22 -12.56 -18.80
CA CYS A 227 -14.37 -12.92 -20.19
C CYS A 227 -15.00 -14.30 -20.25
#